data_df18f25a345fc23acba54708e34625db
#
_entry.id   df18f25a345fc23acba54708e34625db
#
_cell.length_a   1.000
_cell.length_b   1.000
_cell.length_c   1.000
_cell.angle_alpha   90.00
_cell.angle_beta   90.00
_cell.angle_gamma   90.00
#
_symmetry.space_group_name_H-M   'P 1'
#
loop_
_entity.id
_entity.type
_entity.pdbx_description
1 polymer ?
#
loop_
_entity_poly.entity_id
_entity_poly.type
_entity_poly.pdbx_seq_one_letter_code
_entity_poly.pdbx_strand_id
1 'polypeptide(L)'
;MLGSATMSKSPRSREFLAYIVTETLAGRAERLSERTVGRRALGRADTFDGRFDASVRVRASRVRKSLDDYYAVEGRAARLRIELPSGAYVPRFVRSAPTELPSPVQGKDVDLTVVVLQFEVSGDARADLVATTISELIAHRLAMFPGLRVVGPATARSQNPRVIGRELDGRFVLQGSVGSRDGLVRLSARLSDSDGGDVVWAASETVDAGTLRGFEVEERWASGVAAELGDYAGVVYRRAAQKPSASVEPGEYAAWLAFQAYIEEGNQATLRAADEALAAAMEAGIRSPVILAMRGSTRAVKAAYGMSTDPQADLAAAEQLARRALAEDPGSAHAHTVLGTVALIRHQWDLARKHAADAAQANPFHPTFLATAGTLIANSGDWEQGMALLRESLRLNPLHPGYMHTLLAQDRIMVDDDAAALAEASLIHSPGATWGPLFRAMALAGLGHTEQARHEMDEVLAIDPTFLDDPVATFTTYTNLTDEQIGALLRHLEPLRPAAPS
;
A
#
# COMPACT_ATOMS: atom_id res chain seq x y z
N MET A 1 10.91 -22.73 -31.49
CA MET A 1 9.49 -22.86 -31.14
C MET A 1 9.01 -24.32 -31.14
N LEU A 2 9.02 -25.08 -32.24
CA LEU A 2 8.51 -26.47 -32.25
C LEU A 2 9.20 -27.42 -31.26
N GLY A 3 10.42 -27.13 -30.84
CA GLY A 3 11.17 -27.85 -29.80
C GLY A 3 11.03 -27.27 -28.39
N SER A 4 10.19 -26.25 -28.18
CA SER A 4 9.99 -25.60 -26.87
C SER A 4 9.25 -26.49 -25.89
N ALA A 5 9.41 -26.23 -24.58
CA ALA A 5 8.70 -26.96 -23.54
C ALA A 5 7.18 -26.80 -23.65
N THR A 6 6.72 -25.63 -24.08
CA THR A 6 5.29 -25.35 -24.32
C THR A 6 4.71 -26.21 -25.43
N MET A 7 5.40 -26.33 -26.57
CA MET A 7 4.92 -27.10 -27.73
C MET A 7 5.13 -28.61 -27.56
N SER A 8 6.10 -29.06 -26.77
CA SER A 8 6.37 -30.48 -26.50
C SER A 8 5.21 -31.17 -25.78
N LYS A 9 4.43 -30.45 -25.00
CA LYS A 9 3.26 -30.96 -24.26
C LYS A 9 2.13 -31.47 -25.16
N SER A 10 2.12 -31.08 -26.45
CA SER A 10 1.05 -31.49 -27.38
C SER A 10 1.60 -31.85 -28.76
N PRO A 11 2.05 -33.08 -28.96
CA PRO A 11 2.63 -33.55 -30.25
C PRO A 11 1.74 -33.26 -31.47
N ARG A 12 0.44 -33.50 -31.35
CA ARG A 12 -0.52 -33.25 -32.43
C ARG A 12 -0.71 -31.74 -32.76
N SER A 13 -0.56 -30.85 -31.76
CA SER A 13 -0.59 -29.40 -32.03
C SER A 13 0.69 -28.93 -32.72
N ARG A 14 1.82 -29.53 -32.38
CA ARG A 14 3.10 -29.33 -33.07
C ARG A 14 3.07 -29.78 -34.53
N GLU A 15 2.53 -30.98 -34.83
CA GLU A 15 2.36 -31.44 -36.20
C GLU A 15 1.43 -30.56 -37.01
N PHE A 16 0.30 -30.15 -36.42
CA PHE A 16 -0.63 -29.22 -37.04
C PHE A 16 0.04 -27.90 -37.40
N LEU A 17 0.75 -27.29 -36.45
CA LEU A 17 1.45 -26.01 -36.67
C LEU A 17 2.56 -26.16 -37.71
N ALA A 18 3.36 -27.20 -37.61
CA ALA A 18 4.41 -27.48 -38.58
C ALA A 18 3.84 -27.58 -40.02
N TYR A 19 2.74 -28.32 -40.20
CA TYR A 19 2.10 -28.46 -41.52
C TYR A 19 1.62 -27.14 -42.12
N ILE A 20 0.83 -26.37 -41.36
CA ILE A 20 0.27 -25.10 -41.88
C ILE A 20 1.38 -24.08 -42.15
N VAL A 21 2.43 -24.03 -41.34
CA VAL A 21 3.59 -23.13 -41.55
C VAL A 21 4.36 -23.55 -42.81
N THR A 22 4.65 -24.85 -42.97
CA THR A 22 5.39 -25.34 -44.14
C THR A 22 4.64 -25.09 -45.43
N GLU A 23 3.33 -25.36 -45.46
CA GLU A 23 2.52 -25.11 -46.66
C GLU A 23 2.43 -23.61 -47.01
N THR A 24 2.33 -22.74 -45.99
CA THR A 24 2.30 -21.29 -46.19
C THR A 24 3.64 -20.77 -46.71
N LEU A 25 4.74 -21.20 -46.14
CA LEU A 25 6.10 -20.81 -46.59
C LEU A 25 6.44 -21.35 -47.99
N ALA A 26 5.81 -22.46 -48.39
CA ALA A 26 5.95 -23.03 -49.71
C ALA A 26 5.01 -22.37 -50.78
N GLY A 27 4.32 -21.28 -50.41
CA GLY A 27 3.43 -20.55 -51.32
C GLY A 27 2.11 -21.26 -51.63
N ARG A 28 1.70 -22.25 -50.83
CA ARG A 28 0.48 -23.05 -51.04
C ARG A 28 -0.61 -22.75 -49.99
N ALA A 29 -0.64 -21.52 -49.47
CA ALA A 29 -1.57 -21.07 -48.43
C ALA A 29 -3.04 -21.26 -48.84
N GLU A 30 -3.39 -21.10 -50.12
CA GLU A 30 -4.73 -21.29 -50.65
C GLU A 30 -5.26 -22.72 -50.49
N ARG A 31 -4.37 -23.70 -50.27
CA ARG A 31 -4.74 -25.12 -50.05
C ARG A 31 -5.10 -25.42 -48.59
N LEU A 32 -4.92 -24.47 -47.70
CA LEU A 32 -5.16 -24.66 -46.25
C LEU A 32 -6.65 -24.48 -45.90
N SER A 33 -7.47 -25.42 -46.32
CA SER A 33 -8.87 -25.55 -45.92
C SER A 33 -9.04 -26.51 -44.75
N GLU A 34 -10.16 -26.46 -44.01
CA GLU A 34 -10.48 -27.37 -42.90
C GLU A 34 -10.32 -28.82 -43.32
N ARG A 35 -10.82 -29.18 -44.54
CA ARG A 35 -10.73 -30.52 -45.09
C ARG A 35 -9.28 -30.94 -45.37
N THR A 36 -8.48 -30.09 -45.99
CA THR A 36 -7.08 -30.39 -46.31
C THR A 36 -6.23 -30.53 -45.06
N VAL A 37 -6.41 -29.63 -44.10
CA VAL A 37 -5.72 -29.65 -42.80
C VAL A 37 -6.12 -30.89 -41.97
N GLY A 38 -7.41 -31.25 -41.99
CA GLY A 38 -7.90 -32.47 -41.29
C GLY A 38 -7.26 -33.75 -41.86
N ARG A 39 -7.16 -33.85 -43.16
CA ARG A 39 -6.57 -35.01 -43.82
C ARG A 39 -5.05 -35.08 -43.68
N ARG A 40 -4.36 -33.98 -43.96
CA ARG A 40 -2.88 -33.96 -44.06
C ARG A 40 -2.19 -33.76 -42.71
N ALA A 41 -2.73 -32.94 -41.83
CA ALA A 41 -2.12 -32.64 -40.51
C ALA A 41 -2.66 -33.52 -39.41
N LEU A 42 -3.90 -34.03 -39.49
CA LEU A 42 -4.51 -34.82 -38.42
C LEU A 42 -4.78 -36.27 -38.84
N GLY A 43 -4.37 -36.70 -40.02
CA GLY A 43 -4.52 -38.09 -40.51
C GLY A 43 -5.98 -38.54 -40.64
N ARG A 44 -6.92 -37.65 -40.92
CA ARG A 44 -8.34 -37.98 -41.10
C ARG A 44 -8.57 -38.66 -42.43
N ALA A 45 -9.59 -39.52 -42.48
CA ALA A 45 -9.97 -40.23 -43.68
C ALA A 45 -10.40 -39.28 -44.81
N ASP A 46 -10.38 -39.76 -46.07
CA ASP A 46 -10.78 -38.98 -47.24
C ASP A 46 -12.24 -38.51 -47.21
N THR A 47 -13.08 -39.16 -46.40
CA THR A 47 -14.49 -38.84 -46.16
C THR A 47 -14.68 -37.75 -45.11
N PHE A 48 -13.57 -37.14 -44.57
CA PHE A 48 -13.67 -36.11 -43.54
C PHE A 48 -14.48 -34.92 -44.01
N ASP A 49 -15.54 -34.56 -43.28
CA ASP A 49 -16.37 -33.37 -43.45
C ASP A 49 -16.38 -32.52 -42.18
N GLY A 50 -15.81 -31.34 -42.25
CA GLY A 50 -15.73 -30.40 -41.15
C GLY A 50 -17.08 -29.90 -40.59
N ARG A 51 -18.17 -30.10 -41.30
CA ARG A 51 -19.53 -29.77 -40.84
C ARG A 51 -19.97 -30.73 -39.70
N PHE A 52 -19.48 -31.98 -39.71
CA PHE A 52 -19.83 -33.03 -38.73
C PHE A 52 -18.69 -33.33 -37.73
N ASP A 53 -17.44 -32.99 -38.06
CA ASP A 53 -16.29 -33.24 -37.20
C ASP A 53 -15.53 -31.97 -36.91
N ALA A 54 -15.69 -31.42 -35.67
CA ALA A 54 -15.05 -30.21 -35.21
C ALA A 54 -13.55 -30.35 -34.85
N SER A 55 -12.95 -31.51 -35.07
CA SER A 55 -11.57 -31.84 -34.58
C SER A 55 -10.51 -30.86 -35.08
N VAL A 56 -10.62 -30.31 -36.30
CA VAL A 56 -9.69 -29.34 -36.87
C VAL A 56 -9.84 -28.01 -36.18
N ARG A 57 -11.08 -27.55 -35.95
CA ARG A 57 -11.36 -26.26 -35.23
C ARG A 57 -10.87 -26.31 -33.78
N VAL A 58 -11.12 -27.40 -33.07
CA VAL A 58 -10.64 -27.63 -31.71
C VAL A 58 -9.11 -27.61 -31.67
N ARG A 59 -8.48 -28.28 -32.67
CA ARG A 59 -7.01 -28.27 -32.75
C ARG A 59 -6.44 -26.89 -33.04
N ALA A 60 -7.02 -26.16 -33.98
CA ALA A 60 -6.61 -24.78 -34.25
C ALA A 60 -6.74 -23.86 -33.03
N SER A 61 -7.80 -24.02 -32.25
CA SER A 61 -7.96 -23.26 -30.99
C SER A 61 -6.85 -23.60 -29.97
N ARG A 62 -6.50 -24.87 -29.83
CA ARG A 62 -5.38 -25.31 -28.94
C ARG A 62 -4.03 -24.80 -29.43
N VAL A 63 -3.81 -24.78 -30.77
CA VAL A 63 -2.58 -24.21 -31.36
C VAL A 63 -2.48 -22.72 -31.08
N ARG A 64 -3.57 -21.95 -31.20
CA ARG A 64 -3.59 -20.51 -30.83
C ARG A 64 -3.16 -20.34 -29.39
N LYS A 65 -3.80 -21.06 -28.47
CA LYS A 65 -3.44 -20.99 -27.06
C LYS A 65 -1.97 -21.36 -26.80
N SER A 66 -1.46 -22.42 -27.47
CA SER A 66 -0.05 -22.80 -27.31
C SER A 66 0.91 -21.77 -27.91
N LEU A 67 0.51 -21.03 -28.96
CA LEU A 67 1.29 -19.91 -29.50
C LEU A 67 1.31 -18.74 -28.52
N ASP A 68 0.15 -18.40 -27.94
CA ASP A 68 0.04 -17.34 -26.93
C ASP A 68 0.91 -17.67 -25.71
N ASP A 69 0.78 -18.90 -25.18
CA ASP A 69 1.57 -19.39 -24.02
C ASP A 69 3.07 -19.39 -24.35
N TYR A 70 3.47 -19.78 -25.57
CA TYR A 70 4.87 -19.75 -25.99
C TYR A 70 5.44 -18.34 -26.05
N TYR A 71 4.71 -17.40 -26.69
CA TYR A 71 5.18 -16.02 -26.80
C TYR A 71 5.07 -15.22 -25.49
N ALA A 72 4.29 -15.68 -24.56
CA ALA A 72 4.26 -15.11 -23.20
C ALA A 72 5.53 -15.42 -22.40
N VAL A 73 6.18 -16.57 -22.64
CA VAL A 73 7.32 -17.05 -21.83
C VAL A 73 8.57 -17.28 -22.70
N GLU A 74 8.62 -18.41 -23.45
CA GLU A 74 9.83 -18.85 -24.14
C GLU A 74 10.16 -18.01 -25.40
N GLY A 75 9.12 -17.53 -26.09
CA GLY A 75 9.22 -16.78 -27.35
C GLY A 75 9.12 -15.27 -27.18
N ARG A 76 9.21 -14.73 -25.98
CA ARG A 76 8.99 -13.30 -25.69
C ARG A 76 9.90 -12.37 -26.49
N ALA A 77 11.15 -12.77 -26.73
CA ALA A 77 12.14 -11.99 -27.49
C ALA A 77 12.16 -12.33 -28.99
N ALA A 78 11.20 -13.11 -29.51
CA ALA A 78 11.21 -13.51 -30.91
C ALA A 78 10.91 -12.33 -31.83
N ARG A 79 11.81 -12.05 -32.77
CA ARG A 79 11.66 -11.00 -33.79
C ARG A 79 10.57 -11.28 -34.83
N LEU A 80 10.09 -12.53 -34.89
CA LEU A 80 9.02 -12.97 -35.77
C LEU A 80 8.04 -13.78 -34.98
N ARG A 81 6.78 -13.41 -35.04
CA ARG A 81 5.67 -14.14 -34.40
C ARG A 81 4.80 -14.82 -35.44
N ILE A 82 4.37 -16.02 -35.13
CA ILE A 82 3.39 -16.75 -35.90
C ILE A 82 2.04 -16.58 -35.23
N GLU A 83 1.09 -16.01 -35.94
CA GLU A 83 -0.29 -15.85 -35.48
C GLU A 83 -1.20 -16.72 -36.33
N LEU A 84 -2.17 -17.38 -35.71
CA LEU A 84 -3.22 -18.13 -36.41
C LEU A 84 -4.55 -17.43 -36.19
N PRO A 85 -5.04 -16.61 -37.16
CA PRO A 85 -6.27 -15.84 -36.98
C PRO A 85 -7.48 -16.73 -36.70
N SER A 86 -8.45 -16.21 -35.93
CA SER A 86 -9.70 -16.92 -35.68
C SER A 86 -10.46 -17.15 -36.96
N GLY A 87 -10.95 -18.37 -37.17
CA GLY A 87 -11.68 -18.77 -38.39
C GLY A 87 -10.80 -19.07 -39.62
N ALA A 88 -9.47 -18.91 -39.51
CA ALA A 88 -8.51 -19.21 -40.56
C ALA A 88 -7.52 -20.30 -40.18
N TYR A 89 -6.96 -20.98 -41.21
CA TYR A 89 -5.91 -21.99 -41.06
C TYR A 89 -4.58 -21.57 -41.69
N VAL A 90 -4.55 -20.38 -42.28
CA VAL A 90 -3.35 -19.76 -42.86
C VAL A 90 -2.66 -18.94 -41.74
N PRO A 91 -1.44 -19.30 -41.32
CA PRO A 91 -0.71 -18.52 -40.35
C PRO A 91 -0.23 -17.20 -40.94
N ARG A 92 -0.20 -16.15 -40.12
CA ARG A 92 0.44 -14.88 -40.42
C ARG A 92 1.78 -14.81 -39.71
N PHE A 93 2.76 -14.26 -40.42
CA PHE A 93 4.09 -13.99 -39.89
C PHE A 93 4.19 -12.49 -39.63
N VAL A 94 4.08 -12.13 -38.37
CA VAL A 94 4.14 -10.73 -37.90
C VAL A 94 5.56 -10.46 -37.45
N ARG A 95 6.27 -9.54 -38.10
CA ARG A 95 7.51 -9.02 -37.53
C ARG A 95 7.12 -8.26 -36.25
N SER A 96 7.55 -8.77 -35.13
CA SER A 96 7.67 -7.90 -33.96
C SER A 96 8.64 -6.81 -34.40
N ALA A 97 8.23 -5.55 -34.37
CA ALA A 97 9.21 -4.46 -34.43
C ALA A 97 10.36 -4.85 -33.50
N PRO A 98 11.64 -4.57 -33.86
CA PRO A 98 12.69 -4.74 -32.87
C PRO A 98 12.13 -4.06 -31.65
N THR A 99 11.91 -4.83 -30.58
CA THR A 99 11.89 -4.23 -29.28
C THR A 99 13.28 -3.59 -29.24
N GLU A 100 13.35 -2.28 -29.54
CA GLU A 100 14.47 -1.50 -29.08
C GLU A 100 14.67 -2.04 -27.67
N LEU A 101 15.87 -2.54 -27.41
CA LEU A 101 16.29 -2.78 -26.03
C LEU A 101 15.79 -1.53 -25.33
N PRO A 102 14.78 -1.62 -24.45
CA PRO A 102 14.27 -0.41 -23.87
C PRO A 102 15.52 0.30 -23.40
N SER A 103 15.77 1.49 -23.93
CA SER A 103 16.51 2.53 -23.19
C SER A 103 16.01 2.36 -21.78
N PRO A 104 16.86 2.27 -20.73
CA PRO A 104 16.40 1.91 -19.41
C PRO A 104 15.09 2.66 -19.22
N VAL A 105 14.00 1.92 -19.39
CA VAL A 105 12.66 2.45 -19.21
C VAL A 105 12.77 2.87 -17.78
N GLN A 106 12.80 4.18 -17.58
CA GLN A 106 12.52 4.77 -16.29
C GLN A 106 11.37 3.92 -15.78
N GLY A 107 11.63 3.08 -14.76
CA GLY A 107 10.74 2.01 -14.36
C GLY A 107 9.34 2.57 -14.36
N LYS A 108 8.37 1.88 -14.97
CA LYS A 108 6.99 2.25 -14.72
C LYS A 108 6.84 2.11 -13.23
N ASP A 109 6.82 3.26 -12.58
CA ASP A 109 6.58 3.38 -11.16
C ASP A 109 5.45 2.44 -10.78
N VAL A 110 5.52 1.86 -9.61
CA VAL A 110 4.43 1.06 -9.03
C VAL A 110 3.13 1.70 -9.47
N ASP A 111 2.27 0.95 -10.16
CA ASP A 111 1.07 1.54 -10.74
C ASP A 111 0.06 1.87 -9.62
N LEU A 112 0.43 2.87 -8.83
CA LEU A 112 -0.41 3.50 -7.80
C LEU A 112 -1.14 4.72 -8.37
N THR A 113 -1.46 4.66 -9.66
CA THR A 113 -2.22 5.71 -10.32
C THR A 113 -3.68 5.62 -9.94
N VAL A 114 -4.19 6.69 -9.34
CA VAL A 114 -5.60 6.87 -8.99
C VAL A 114 -6.22 7.87 -9.97
N VAL A 115 -7.18 7.42 -10.74
CA VAL A 115 -8.03 8.29 -11.58
C VAL A 115 -9.21 8.75 -10.74
N VAL A 116 -9.30 10.04 -10.48
CA VAL A 116 -10.48 10.65 -9.83
C VAL A 116 -11.41 11.15 -10.93
N LEU A 117 -12.64 10.64 -10.94
CA LEU A 117 -13.64 11.14 -11.88
C LEU A 117 -14.41 12.32 -11.29
N GLN A 118 -14.91 13.18 -12.18
CA GLN A 118 -15.95 14.14 -11.82
C GLN A 118 -17.15 13.39 -11.25
N PHE A 119 -17.59 13.78 -10.06
CA PHE A 119 -18.72 13.11 -9.39
C PHE A 119 -20.04 13.39 -10.12
N GLU A 120 -20.87 12.37 -10.20
CA GLU A 120 -22.20 12.46 -10.81
C GLU A 120 -23.15 13.23 -9.90
N VAL A 121 -24.07 13.95 -10.52
CA VAL A 121 -25.04 14.80 -9.83
C VAL A 121 -26.45 14.27 -10.01
N SER A 122 -27.20 14.20 -8.92
CA SER A 122 -28.62 13.93 -8.91
C SER A 122 -29.30 14.95 -7.99
N GLY A 123 -29.95 15.96 -8.54
CA GLY A 123 -30.62 16.99 -7.75
C GLY A 123 -30.52 18.39 -8.34
N ASP A 124 -30.30 19.38 -7.50
CA ASP A 124 -30.29 20.80 -7.84
C ASP A 124 -28.87 21.34 -8.14
N ALA A 125 -28.79 22.63 -8.52
CA ALA A 125 -27.54 23.31 -8.81
C ALA A 125 -26.56 23.35 -7.62
N ARG A 126 -27.04 23.18 -6.40
CA ARG A 126 -26.19 23.09 -5.21
C ARG A 126 -25.45 21.75 -5.18
N ALA A 127 -26.14 20.65 -5.52
CA ALA A 127 -25.50 19.35 -5.62
C ALA A 127 -24.40 19.33 -6.68
N ASP A 128 -24.56 20.07 -7.78
CA ASP A 128 -23.55 20.24 -8.82
C ASP A 128 -22.29 20.94 -8.31
N LEU A 129 -22.45 22.06 -7.57
CA LEU A 129 -21.33 22.75 -6.96
C LEU A 129 -20.58 21.86 -5.96
N VAL A 130 -21.32 21.17 -5.10
CA VAL A 130 -20.74 20.24 -4.10
C VAL A 130 -19.98 19.10 -4.79
N ALA A 131 -20.53 18.52 -5.86
CA ALA A 131 -19.88 17.44 -6.61
C ALA A 131 -18.57 17.89 -7.24
N THR A 132 -18.55 19.08 -7.85
CA THR A 132 -17.35 19.66 -8.43
C THR A 132 -16.29 19.91 -7.36
N THR A 133 -16.67 20.60 -6.28
CA THR A 133 -15.75 20.92 -5.17
C THR A 133 -15.14 19.66 -4.54
N ILE A 134 -15.95 18.65 -4.26
CA ILE A 134 -15.48 17.39 -3.65
C ILE A 134 -14.52 16.64 -4.57
N SER A 135 -14.82 16.55 -5.87
CA SER A 135 -13.95 15.88 -6.83
C SER A 135 -12.57 16.53 -6.89
N GLU A 136 -12.53 17.87 -6.93
CA GLU A 136 -11.29 18.65 -6.93
C GLU A 136 -10.52 18.51 -5.62
N LEU A 137 -11.21 18.61 -4.48
CA LEU A 137 -10.59 18.46 -3.16
C LEU A 137 -9.97 17.08 -2.97
N ILE A 138 -10.68 15.99 -3.35
CA ILE A 138 -10.14 14.64 -3.23
C ILE A 138 -8.92 14.48 -4.12
N ALA A 139 -8.97 14.91 -5.39
CA ALA A 139 -7.85 14.81 -6.30
C ALA A 139 -6.62 15.60 -5.78
N HIS A 140 -6.85 16.83 -5.32
CA HIS A 140 -5.80 17.66 -4.75
C HIS A 140 -5.15 17.00 -3.51
N ARG A 141 -5.96 16.48 -2.59
CA ARG A 141 -5.46 15.86 -1.36
C ARG A 141 -4.74 14.55 -1.63
N LEU A 142 -5.28 13.69 -2.50
CA LEU A 142 -4.60 12.47 -2.90
C LEU A 142 -3.22 12.74 -3.53
N ALA A 143 -3.09 13.84 -4.29
CA ALA A 143 -1.81 14.23 -4.88
C ALA A 143 -0.74 14.62 -3.84
N MET A 144 -1.12 14.88 -2.59
CA MET A 144 -0.19 15.14 -1.48
C MET A 144 0.36 13.85 -0.84
N PHE A 145 -0.19 12.68 -1.17
CA PHE A 145 0.29 11.41 -0.62
C PHE A 145 1.49 10.89 -1.42
N PRO A 146 2.63 10.60 -0.75
CA PRO A 146 3.85 10.19 -1.42
C PRO A 146 3.65 8.89 -2.22
N GLY A 147 4.17 8.83 -3.43
CA GLY A 147 4.11 7.65 -4.28
C GLY A 147 2.79 7.44 -5.03
N LEU A 148 1.74 8.24 -4.77
CA LEU A 148 0.52 8.23 -5.58
C LEU A 148 0.67 9.14 -6.81
N ARG A 149 0.30 8.62 -7.97
CA ARG A 149 0.04 9.43 -9.16
C ARG A 149 -1.46 9.65 -9.26
N VAL A 150 -1.89 10.89 -9.32
CA VAL A 150 -3.31 11.25 -9.40
C VAL A 150 -3.63 11.87 -10.74
N VAL A 151 -4.69 11.38 -11.37
CA VAL A 151 -5.22 11.88 -12.63
C VAL A 151 -6.64 12.40 -12.40
N GLY A 152 -6.91 13.64 -12.77
CA GLY A 152 -8.26 14.18 -12.65
C GLY A 152 -8.36 15.43 -11.77
N PRO A 153 -9.57 15.90 -11.51
CA PRO A 153 -10.86 15.29 -11.91
C PRO A 153 -11.02 15.15 -13.42
N ALA A 154 -11.40 13.98 -13.87
CA ALA A 154 -11.56 13.64 -15.26
C ALA A 154 -13.01 13.24 -15.58
N THR A 155 -13.42 13.48 -16.84
CA THR A 155 -14.67 12.95 -17.37
C THR A 155 -14.41 11.69 -18.17
N ALA A 156 -15.20 10.66 -17.97
CA ALA A 156 -15.09 9.42 -18.72
C ALA A 156 -16.38 9.15 -19.51
N ARG A 157 -16.23 8.56 -20.71
CA ARG A 157 -17.39 8.17 -21.53
C ARG A 157 -18.02 6.87 -21.08
N SER A 158 -17.30 6.08 -20.32
CA SER A 158 -17.72 4.77 -19.81
C SER A 158 -17.89 4.82 -18.30
N GLN A 159 -18.80 4.01 -17.77
CA GLN A 159 -18.95 3.75 -16.34
C GLN A 159 -18.13 2.52 -15.90
N ASN A 160 -17.55 1.78 -16.83
CA ASN A 160 -16.78 0.57 -16.53
C ASN A 160 -15.35 0.92 -16.10
N PRO A 161 -14.94 0.60 -14.84
CA PRO A 161 -13.61 0.91 -14.34
C PRO A 161 -12.47 0.36 -15.22
N ARG A 162 -12.66 -0.81 -15.82
CA ARG A 162 -11.65 -1.42 -16.72
C ARG A 162 -11.42 -0.60 -17.99
N VAL A 163 -12.47 0.02 -18.53
CA VAL A 163 -12.37 0.88 -19.71
C VAL A 163 -11.71 2.20 -19.33
N ILE A 164 -12.17 2.80 -18.23
CA ILE A 164 -11.64 4.06 -17.70
C ILE A 164 -10.15 3.94 -17.39
N GLY A 165 -9.77 2.87 -16.67
CA GLY A 165 -8.37 2.64 -16.30
C GLY A 165 -7.45 2.52 -17.51
N ARG A 166 -7.89 1.89 -18.60
CA ARG A 166 -7.12 1.81 -19.85
C ARG A 166 -7.06 3.15 -20.62
N GLU A 167 -8.18 3.89 -20.66
CA GLU A 167 -8.25 5.17 -21.38
C GLU A 167 -7.42 6.26 -20.68
N LEU A 168 -7.37 6.26 -19.35
CA LEU A 168 -6.71 7.28 -18.54
C LEU A 168 -5.40 6.80 -17.88
N ASP A 169 -4.91 5.63 -18.27
CA ASP A 169 -3.67 5.02 -17.76
C ASP A 169 -3.63 5.00 -16.22
N GLY A 170 -4.69 4.43 -15.60
CA GLY A 170 -4.83 4.36 -14.16
C GLY A 170 -5.29 3.00 -13.66
N ARG A 171 -4.64 2.51 -12.62
CA ARG A 171 -5.00 1.24 -11.99
C ARG A 171 -6.23 1.36 -11.11
N PHE A 172 -6.35 2.46 -10.39
CA PHE A 172 -7.47 2.68 -9.49
C PHE A 172 -8.39 3.77 -10.05
N VAL A 173 -9.70 3.52 -9.99
CA VAL A 173 -10.70 4.48 -10.48
C VAL A 173 -11.63 4.85 -9.34
N LEU A 174 -11.58 6.10 -8.93
CA LEU A 174 -12.48 6.69 -7.95
C LEU A 174 -13.66 7.34 -8.67
N GLN A 175 -14.85 6.80 -8.41
CA GLN A 175 -16.12 7.28 -8.89
C GLN A 175 -16.97 7.75 -7.70
N GLY A 176 -17.78 8.77 -7.89
CA GLY A 176 -18.66 9.25 -6.84
C GLY A 176 -19.94 9.89 -7.37
N SER A 177 -20.84 10.16 -6.45
CA SER A 177 -22.08 10.87 -6.74
C SER A 177 -22.53 11.76 -5.58
N VAL A 178 -23.17 12.86 -5.91
CA VAL A 178 -23.84 13.77 -4.98
C VAL A 178 -25.32 13.82 -5.33
N GLY A 179 -26.16 13.41 -4.38
CA GLY A 179 -27.61 13.43 -4.52
C GLY A 179 -28.23 14.39 -3.52
N SER A 180 -29.14 15.29 -3.97
CA SER A 180 -29.92 16.18 -3.10
C SER A 180 -31.40 15.81 -3.17
N ARG A 181 -32.03 15.57 -2.00
CA ARG A 181 -33.44 15.26 -1.88
C ARG A 181 -33.96 15.63 -0.51
N ASP A 182 -35.11 16.25 -0.45
CA ASP A 182 -35.90 16.53 0.80
C ASP A 182 -35.02 17.25 1.88
N GLY A 183 -34.17 18.18 1.47
CA GLY A 183 -33.28 18.91 2.39
C GLY A 183 -32.07 18.12 2.88
N LEU A 184 -31.84 16.91 2.37
CA LEU A 184 -30.70 16.08 2.65
C LEU A 184 -29.77 16.00 1.41
N VAL A 185 -28.46 15.95 1.65
CA VAL A 185 -27.45 15.71 0.62
C VAL A 185 -26.72 14.42 0.95
N ARG A 186 -26.68 13.49 0.00
CA ARG A 186 -25.92 12.25 0.08
C ARG A 186 -24.66 12.35 -0.76
N LEU A 187 -23.53 12.14 -0.12
CA LEU A 187 -22.22 11.99 -0.72
C LEU A 187 -21.89 10.51 -0.81
N SER A 188 -21.44 10.04 -1.95
CA SER A 188 -21.04 8.63 -2.12
C SER A 188 -19.80 8.56 -2.98
N ALA A 189 -18.86 7.67 -2.64
CA ALA A 189 -17.69 7.38 -3.42
C ALA A 189 -17.36 5.89 -3.39
N ARG A 190 -16.74 5.38 -4.45
CA ARG A 190 -16.22 4.02 -4.55
C ARG A 190 -14.91 4.00 -5.31
N LEU A 191 -13.97 3.22 -4.84
CA LEU A 191 -12.72 2.92 -5.51
C LEU A 191 -12.79 1.54 -6.15
N SER A 192 -12.44 1.45 -7.43
CA SER A 192 -12.37 0.17 -8.15
C SER A 192 -10.94 -0.08 -8.62
N ASP A 193 -10.49 -1.34 -8.55
CA ASP A 193 -9.26 -1.82 -9.19
C ASP A 193 -9.58 -2.13 -10.67
N SER A 194 -9.01 -1.37 -11.60
CA SER A 194 -9.32 -1.46 -13.03
C SER A 194 -8.86 -2.79 -13.66
N ASP A 195 -7.89 -3.49 -13.09
CA ASP A 195 -7.44 -4.80 -13.59
C ASP A 195 -8.54 -5.87 -13.48
N GLY A 196 -9.20 -5.92 -12.31
CA GLY A 196 -10.31 -6.84 -12.04
C GLY A 196 -11.69 -6.23 -12.29
N GLY A 197 -11.81 -4.91 -12.22
CA GLY A 197 -13.08 -4.19 -12.17
C GLY A 197 -13.78 -4.31 -10.82
N ASP A 198 -13.10 -4.86 -9.79
CA ASP A 198 -13.64 -5.07 -8.47
C ASP A 198 -13.72 -3.75 -7.70
N VAL A 199 -14.83 -3.51 -6.98
CA VAL A 199 -14.91 -2.43 -6.00
C VAL A 199 -14.10 -2.86 -4.78
N VAL A 200 -13.06 -2.09 -4.45
CA VAL A 200 -12.14 -2.39 -3.34
C VAL A 200 -12.42 -1.53 -2.10
N TRP A 201 -13.16 -0.46 -2.27
CA TRP A 201 -13.61 0.42 -1.19
C TRP A 201 -14.84 1.23 -1.59
N ALA A 202 -15.68 1.55 -0.62
CA ALA A 202 -16.80 2.47 -0.80
C ALA A 202 -17.13 3.19 0.52
N ALA A 203 -17.51 4.46 0.40
CA ALA A 203 -18.03 5.26 1.51
C ALA A 203 -19.26 6.06 1.10
N SER A 204 -20.12 6.35 2.07
CA SER A 204 -21.23 7.27 1.89
C SER A 204 -21.56 8.01 3.17
N GLU A 205 -21.91 9.28 3.04
CA GLU A 205 -22.39 10.13 4.15
C GLU A 205 -23.64 10.85 3.71
N THR A 206 -24.58 11.05 4.63
CA THR A 206 -25.78 11.85 4.40
C THR A 206 -25.80 12.99 5.41
N VAL A 207 -25.87 14.20 4.92
CA VAL A 207 -25.85 15.44 5.71
C VAL A 207 -27.07 16.29 5.45
N ASP A 208 -27.45 17.12 6.40
CA ASP A 208 -28.48 18.13 6.18
C ASP A 208 -27.96 19.22 5.23
N ALA A 209 -28.75 19.60 4.22
CA ALA A 209 -28.37 20.64 3.27
C ALA A 209 -28.12 22.02 3.94
N GLY A 210 -28.70 22.24 5.13
CA GLY A 210 -28.45 23.42 5.93
C GLY A 210 -27.04 23.51 6.51
N THR A 211 -26.37 22.37 6.72
CA THR A 211 -24.98 22.28 7.20
C THR A 211 -23.94 22.61 6.11
N LEU A 212 -24.33 22.51 4.83
CA LEU A 212 -23.49 22.85 3.68
C LEU A 212 -23.47 24.38 3.41
N ARG A 213 -23.36 25.21 4.44
CA ARG A 213 -23.28 26.66 4.29
C ARG A 213 -21.84 27.21 4.18
N GLY A 214 -20.87 26.39 4.47
CA GLY A 214 -19.43 26.62 4.24
C GLY A 214 -18.86 25.42 3.50
N PHE A 215 -17.54 25.31 3.44
CA PHE A 215 -16.84 24.19 2.83
C PHE A 215 -16.42 23.09 3.84
N GLU A 216 -16.80 23.24 5.11
CA GLU A 216 -16.33 22.36 6.20
C GLU A 216 -16.71 20.89 6.01
N VAL A 217 -17.93 20.64 5.51
CA VAL A 217 -18.42 19.26 5.27
C VAL A 217 -17.66 18.63 4.10
N GLU A 218 -17.55 19.37 3.00
CA GLU A 218 -16.84 18.94 1.80
C GLU A 218 -15.36 18.69 2.10
N GLU A 219 -14.73 19.59 2.84
CA GLU A 219 -13.33 19.47 3.26
C GLU A 219 -13.12 18.28 4.19
N ARG A 220 -13.97 18.10 5.19
CA ARG A 220 -13.89 16.96 6.11
C ARG A 220 -14.07 15.64 5.36
N TRP A 221 -15.10 15.54 4.52
CA TRP A 221 -15.40 14.31 3.79
C TRP A 221 -14.27 13.98 2.77
N ALA A 222 -13.83 14.96 2.02
CA ALA A 222 -12.73 14.77 1.07
C ALA A 222 -11.41 14.40 1.77
N SER A 223 -11.13 14.95 2.96
CA SER A 223 -9.97 14.56 3.77
C SER A 223 -10.03 13.12 4.21
N GLY A 224 -11.19 12.68 4.73
CA GLY A 224 -11.40 11.30 5.14
C GLY A 224 -11.23 10.31 3.97
N VAL A 225 -11.86 10.60 2.83
CA VAL A 225 -11.70 9.77 1.61
C VAL A 225 -10.23 9.71 1.18
N ALA A 226 -9.55 10.84 1.10
CA ALA A 226 -8.14 10.86 0.68
C ALA A 226 -7.24 10.14 1.69
N ALA A 227 -7.49 10.28 2.98
CA ALA A 227 -6.75 9.62 4.04
C ALA A 227 -6.91 8.08 4.00
N GLU A 228 -8.16 7.59 3.91
CA GLU A 228 -8.43 6.15 3.82
C GLU A 228 -7.84 5.50 2.56
N LEU A 229 -7.79 6.24 1.45
CA LEU A 229 -7.25 5.71 0.20
C LEU A 229 -5.73 5.83 0.12
N GLY A 230 -5.18 6.99 0.51
CA GLY A 230 -3.80 7.39 0.21
C GLY A 230 -2.80 7.16 1.33
N ASP A 231 -3.21 6.86 2.57
CA ASP A 231 -2.29 6.53 3.67
C ASP A 231 -1.46 5.29 3.35
N TYR A 232 -0.28 5.15 3.95
CA TYR A 232 0.56 3.96 3.79
C TYR A 232 -0.16 2.67 4.22
N ALA A 233 -1.02 2.75 5.23
CA ALA A 233 -1.94 1.69 5.62
C ALA A 233 -3.30 1.77 4.87
N GLY A 234 -3.41 2.59 3.83
CA GLY A 234 -4.65 2.84 3.09
C GLY A 234 -4.99 1.78 2.05
N VAL A 235 -6.17 1.92 1.49
CA VAL A 235 -6.76 0.92 0.58
C VAL A 235 -5.93 0.71 -0.69
N VAL A 236 -5.39 1.79 -1.28
CA VAL A 236 -4.61 1.72 -2.52
C VAL A 236 -3.37 0.86 -2.33
N TYR A 237 -2.61 1.10 -1.26
CA TYR A 237 -1.39 0.36 -0.96
C TYR A 237 -1.67 -1.09 -0.57
N ARG A 238 -2.66 -1.34 0.28
CA ARG A 238 -3.08 -2.71 0.66
C ARG A 238 -3.50 -3.52 -0.55
N ARG A 239 -4.29 -2.94 -1.44
CA ARG A 239 -4.73 -3.63 -2.66
C ARG A 239 -3.57 -3.88 -3.62
N ALA A 240 -2.66 -2.92 -3.77
CA ALA A 240 -1.46 -3.10 -4.56
C ALA A 240 -0.58 -4.23 -4.03
N ALA A 241 -0.42 -4.34 -2.70
CA ALA A 241 0.31 -5.42 -2.06
C ALA A 241 -0.31 -6.80 -2.30
N GLN A 242 -1.64 -6.92 -2.19
CA GLN A 242 -2.35 -8.19 -2.39
C GLN A 242 -2.30 -8.68 -3.84
N LYS A 243 -2.25 -7.77 -4.81
CA LYS A 243 -2.28 -8.09 -6.23
C LYS A 243 -1.23 -7.26 -6.97
N PRO A 244 0.03 -7.69 -6.96
CA PRO A 244 1.09 -7.00 -7.68
C PRO A 244 0.78 -6.92 -9.19
N SER A 245 1.03 -5.76 -9.79
CA SER A 245 0.93 -5.62 -11.25
C SER A 245 2.00 -6.45 -11.94
N ALA A 246 1.64 -7.18 -13.00
CA ALA A 246 2.55 -8.05 -13.75
C ALA A 246 3.66 -7.25 -14.50
N SER A 247 3.59 -5.93 -14.51
CA SER A 247 4.49 -5.04 -15.26
C SER A 247 5.58 -4.36 -14.42
N VAL A 248 5.66 -4.65 -13.12
CA VAL A 248 6.57 -3.95 -12.21
C VAL A 248 7.91 -4.66 -12.14
N GLU A 249 9.01 -3.94 -12.40
CA GLU A 249 10.35 -4.45 -12.17
C GLU A 249 10.66 -4.55 -10.67
N PRO A 250 11.38 -5.62 -10.24
CA PRO A 250 11.70 -5.83 -8.83
C PRO A 250 12.76 -4.83 -8.36
N GLY A 251 12.36 -3.72 -7.80
CA GLY A 251 13.29 -2.69 -7.29
C GLY A 251 12.54 -1.76 -6.36
N GLU A 252 11.95 -0.72 -6.89
CA GLU A 252 11.20 0.26 -6.12
C GLU A 252 9.94 -0.33 -5.50
N TYR A 253 9.23 -1.17 -6.26
CA TYR A 253 8.02 -1.82 -5.78
C TYR A 253 8.24 -2.79 -4.63
N ALA A 254 9.29 -3.62 -4.73
CA ALA A 254 9.64 -4.54 -3.64
C ALA A 254 9.98 -3.77 -2.35
N ALA A 255 10.68 -2.65 -2.48
CA ALA A 255 11.00 -1.77 -1.36
C ALA A 255 9.73 -1.13 -0.75
N TRP A 256 8.80 -0.68 -1.59
CA TRP A 256 7.50 -0.18 -1.17
C TRP A 256 6.68 -1.22 -0.41
N LEU A 257 6.55 -2.42 -0.97
CA LEU A 257 5.79 -3.51 -0.33
C LEU A 257 6.38 -3.92 1.01
N ALA A 258 7.71 -4.04 1.07
CA ALA A 258 8.39 -4.37 2.31
C ALA A 258 8.20 -3.27 3.38
N PHE A 259 8.28 -1.99 2.98
CA PHE A 259 8.03 -0.88 3.89
C PHE A 259 6.58 -0.83 4.36
N GLN A 260 5.62 -1.08 3.47
CA GLN A 260 4.21 -1.14 3.82
C GLN A 260 3.90 -2.29 4.79
N ALA A 261 4.47 -3.49 4.58
CA ALA A 261 4.34 -4.59 5.51
C ALA A 261 4.91 -4.22 6.90
N TYR A 262 6.01 -3.46 6.95
CA TYR A 262 6.54 -2.94 8.20
C TYR A 262 5.57 -1.96 8.88
N ILE A 263 4.95 -1.05 8.12
CA ILE A 263 3.97 -0.10 8.68
C ILE A 263 2.73 -0.83 9.22
N GLU A 264 2.28 -1.90 8.58
CA GLU A 264 1.10 -2.66 9.03
C GLU A 264 1.39 -3.55 10.24
N GLU A 265 2.50 -4.26 10.24
CA GLU A 265 2.81 -5.26 11.26
C GLU A 265 3.64 -4.72 12.43
N GLY A 266 4.50 -3.72 12.20
CA GLY A 266 5.30 -3.04 13.22
C GLY A 266 6.28 -3.92 13.98
N ASN A 267 6.80 -5.01 13.37
CA ASN A 267 7.70 -5.95 14.04
C ASN A 267 9.14 -5.93 13.48
N GLN A 268 10.05 -6.56 14.21
CA GLN A 268 11.47 -6.57 13.86
C GLN A 268 11.77 -7.28 12.52
N ALA A 269 11.01 -8.31 12.17
CA ALA A 269 11.24 -9.07 10.93
C ALA A 269 10.87 -8.23 9.71
N THR A 270 9.71 -7.56 9.73
CA THR A 270 9.27 -6.67 8.66
C THR A 270 10.12 -5.41 8.56
N LEU A 271 10.60 -4.86 9.68
CA LEU A 271 11.55 -3.74 9.67
C LEU A 271 12.87 -4.12 8.97
N ARG A 272 13.39 -5.31 9.25
CA ARG A 272 14.62 -5.81 8.61
C ARG A 272 14.40 -6.02 7.11
N ALA A 273 13.31 -6.67 6.73
CA ALA A 273 12.97 -6.89 5.33
C ALA A 273 12.81 -5.55 4.56
N ALA A 274 12.18 -4.56 5.18
CA ALA A 274 12.06 -3.22 4.60
C ALA A 274 13.42 -2.54 4.41
N ASP A 275 14.30 -2.59 5.43
CA ASP A 275 15.64 -2.00 5.34
C ASP A 275 16.49 -2.66 4.24
N GLU A 276 16.42 -3.99 4.10
CA GLU A 276 17.12 -4.75 3.05
C GLU A 276 16.58 -4.42 1.65
N ALA A 277 15.27 -4.40 1.48
CA ALA A 277 14.64 -4.09 0.20
C ALA A 277 14.92 -2.65 -0.25
N LEU A 278 14.86 -1.68 0.67
CA LEU A 278 15.23 -0.29 0.41
C LEU A 278 16.72 -0.13 0.08
N ALA A 279 17.60 -0.93 0.72
CA ALA A 279 19.01 -0.99 0.37
C ALA A 279 19.22 -1.43 -1.07
N ALA A 280 18.61 -2.56 -1.43
CA ALA A 280 18.71 -3.13 -2.76
C ALA A 280 18.17 -2.17 -3.84
N ALA A 281 17.06 -1.48 -3.59
CA ALA A 281 16.54 -0.46 -4.48
C ALA A 281 17.53 0.68 -4.70
N MET A 282 18.17 1.17 -3.63
CA MET A 282 19.19 2.23 -3.74
C MET A 282 20.46 1.77 -4.45
N GLU A 283 20.89 0.52 -4.26
CA GLU A 283 22.03 -0.10 -4.99
C GLU A 283 21.71 -0.24 -6.48
N ALA A 284 20.47 -0.54 -6.84
CA ALA A 284 19.97 -0.53 -8.21
C ALA A 284 19.87 0.87 -8.83
N GLY A 285 20.20 1.93 -8.07
CA GLY A 285 20.21 3.31 -8.54
C GLY A 285 18.91 4.09 -8.31
N ILE A 286 17.91 3.49 -7.69
CA ILE A 286 16.64 4.15 -7.36
C ILE A 286 16.86 5.07 -6.15
N ARG A 287 16.62 6.37 -6.32
CA ARG A 287 16.93 7.40 -5.32
C ARG A 287 15.86 8.50 -5.25
N SER A 288 14.59 8.12 -5.43
CA SER A 288 13.50 9.07 -5.24
C SER A 288 13.48 9.61 -3.80
N PRO A 289 13.00 10.85 -3.56
CA PRO A 289 12.88 11.42 -2.21
C PRO A 289 12.14 10.52 -1.24
N VAL A 290 11.14 9.79 -1.74
CA VAL A 290 10.34 8.85 -0.95
C VAL A 290 11.18 7.66 -0.49
N ILE A 291 11.94 7.02 -1.38
CA ILE A 291 12.85 5.90 -1.04
C ILE A 291 13.92 6.35 -0.05
N LEU A 292 14.47 7.56 -0.24
CA LEU A 292 15.44 8.12 0.70
C LEU A 292 14.85 8.30 2.09
N ALA A 293 13.64 8.86 2.18
CA ALA A 293 12.95 9.05 3.46
C ALA A 293 12.56 7.73 4.13
N MET A 294 12.01 6.77 3.38
CA MET A 294 11.71 5.43 3.90
C MET A 294 12.95 4.74 4.47
N ARG A 295 14.07 4.79 3.74
CA ARG A 295 15.33 4.24 4.23
C ARG A 295 15.85 4.95 5.47
N GLY A 296 15.72 6.28 5.53
CA GLY A 296 16.02 7.06 6.72
C GLY A 296 15.19 6.62 7.91
N SER A 297 13.89 6.37 7.69
CA SER A 297 12.97 5.89 8.73
C SER A 297 13.41 4.53 9.29
N THR A 298 13.67 3.53 8.42
CA THR A 298 14.11 2.20 8.88
C THR A 298 15.40 2.25 9.67
N ARG A 299 16.37 3.10 9.26
CA ARG A 299 17.63 3.30 9.97
C ARG A 299 17.43 3.92 11.37
N ALA A 300 16.62 4.97 11.48
CA ALA A 300 16.34 5.61 12.75
C ALA A 300 15.65 4.65 13.72
N VAL A 301 14.66 3.89 13.23
CA VAL A 301 13.93 2.92 14.04
C VAL A 301 14.82 1.75 14.49
N LYS A 302 15.69 1.22 13.63
CA LYS A 302 16.67 0.19 14.02
C LYS A 302 17.58 0.65 15.15
N ALA A 303 18.03 1.91 15.09
CA ALA A 303 18.83 2.50 16.17
C ALA A 303 18.05 2.60 17.49
N ALA A 304 16.77 3.01 17.42
CA ALA A 304 15.91 3.15 18.59
C ALA A 304 15.60 1.82 19.29
N TYR A 305 15.37 0.75 18.51
CA TYR A 305 14.98 -0.55 19.05
C TYR A 305 16.17 -1.51 19.31
N GLY A 306 17.41 -1.01 19.36
CA GLY A 306 18.57 -1.84 19.67
C GLY A 306 18.91 -2.90 18.60
N MET A 307 18.37 -2.76 17.39
CA MET A 307 18.60 -3.67 16.26
C MET A 307 19.83 -3.28 15.42
N SER A 308 20.50 -2.22 15.81
CA SER A 308 21.67 -1.69 15.13
C SER A 308 22.96 -2.14 15.84
N THR A 309 23.97 -2.53 15.06
CA THR A 309 25.33 -2.79 15.58
C THR A 309 26.09 -1.50 15.84
N ASP A 310 25.72 -0.39 15.17
CA ASP A 310 26.23 0.95 15.38
C ASP A 310 25.09 1.98 15.28
N PRO A 311 24.38 2.23 16.41
CA PRO A 311 23.26 3.15 16.44
C PRO A 311 23.60 4.57 16.00
N GLN A 312 24.81 5.04 16.31
CA GLN A 312 25.22 6.40 15.91
C GLN A 312 25.43 6.51 14.39
N ALA A 313 26.01 5.49 13.77
CA ALA A 313 26.14 5.44 12.32
C ALA A 313 24.76 5.36 11.62
N ASP A 314 23.82 4.57 12.16
CA ASP A 314 22.48 4.48 11.62
C ASP A 314 21.71 5.81 11.76
N LEU A 315 21.81 6.50 12.89
CA LEU A 315 21.22 7.83 13.06
C LEU A 315 21.84 8.89 12.14
N ALA A 316 23.15 8.86 11.95
CA ALA A 316 23.83 9.78 11.01
C ALA A 316 23.39 9.50 9.55
N ALA A 317 23.27 8.23 9.18
CA ALA A 317 22.77 7.84 7.85
C ALA A 317 21.31 8.25 7.65
N ALA A 318 20.44 8.05 8.66
CA ALA A 318 19.04 8.47 8.63
C ALA A 318 18.92 9.98 8.40
N GLU A 319 19.68 10.76 9.15
CA GLU A 319 19.72 12.22 9.02
C GLU A 319 20.19 12.66 7.62
N GLN A 320 21.25 12.05 7.08
CA GLN A 320 21.75 12.34 5.75
C GLN A 320 20.73 12.02 4.67
N LEU A 321 20.06 10.86 4.76
CA LEU A 321 19.04 10.44 3.82
C LEU A 321 17.85 11.39 3.82
N ALA A 322 17.36 11.76 5.01
CA ALA A 322 16.24 12.70 5.14
C ALA A 322 16.60 14.10 4.62
N ARG A 323 17.80 14.61 4.88
CA ARG A 323 18.26 15.90 4.34
C ARG A 323 18.38 15.86 2.81
N ARG A 324 18.81 14.75 2.24
CA ARG A 324 18.83 14.58 0.78
C ARG A 324 17.41 14.54 0.21
N ALA A 325 16.48 13.84 0.85
CA ALA A 325 15.08 13.85 0.45
C ALA A 325 14.50 15.26 0.44
N LEU A 326 14.77 16.08 1.48
CA LEU A 326 14.33 17.48 1.56
C LEU A 326 15.01 18.40 0.53
N ALA A 327 16.22 18.09 0.09
CA ALA A 327 16.88 18.86 -0.96
C ALA A 327 16.21 18.69 -2.33
N GLU A 328 15.59 17.54 -2.58
CA GLU A 328 14.85 17.25 -3.82
C GLU A 328 13.35 17.55 -3.68
N ASP A 329 12.77 17.34 -2.49
CA ASP A 329 11.39 17.64 -2.13
C ASP A 329 11.32 18.37 -0.78
N PRO A 330 11.37 19.71 -0.78
CA PRO A 330 11.32 20.50 0.46
C PRO A 330 10.03 20.33 1.28
N GLY A 331 8.96 19.84 0.66
CA GLY A 331 7.67 19.56 1.28
C GLY A 331 7.53 18.14 1.82
N SER A 332 8.59 17.34 1.83
CA SER A 332 8.52 15.93 2.25
C SER A 332 8.21 15.78 3.75
N ALA A 333 6.94 15.56 4.07
CA ALA A 333 6.49 15.26 5.43
C ALA A 333 7.24 14.05 6.01
N HIS A 334 7.47 13.01 5.21
CA HIS A 334 8.20 11.82 5.63
C HIS A 334 9.65 12.14 6.04
N ALA A 335 10.36 12.95 5.27
CA ALA A 335 11.72 13.34 5.63
C ALA A 335 11.77 14.17 6.92
N HIS A 336 10.79 15.03 7.14
CA HIS A 336 10.63 15.74 8.41
C HIS A 336 10.36 14.79 9.57
N THR A 337 9.52 13.75 9.43
CA THR A 337 9.32 12.76 10.51
C THR A 337 10.61 12.02 10.84
N VAL A 338 11.44 11.68 9.85
CA VAL A 338 12.75 11.07 10.07
C VAL A 338 13.68 11.98 10.90
N LEU A 339 13.78 13.26 10.51
CA LEU A 339 14.62 14.23 11.24
C LEU A 339 14.10 14.46 12.67
N GLY A 340 12.78 14.50 12.86
CA GLY A 340 12.16 14.56 14.16
C GLY A 340 12.49 13.35 15.04
N THR A 341 12.44 12.15 14.47
CA THR A 341 12.81 10.90 15.16
C THR A 341 14.28 10.89 15.57
N VAL A 342 15.19 11.27 14.66
CA VAL A 342 16.61 11.38 14.98
C VAL A 342 16.86 12.39 16.08
N ALA A 343 16.20 13.55 16.04
CA ALA A 343 16.31 14.58 17.09
C ALA A 343 15.77 14.07 18.44
N LEU A 344 14.62 13.36 18.43
CA LEU A 344 14.05 12.75 19.65
C LEU A 344 15.03 11.78 20.31
N ILE A 345 15.61 10.85 19.54
CA ILE A 345 16.56 9.84 20.03
C ILE A 345 17.83 10.53 20.59
N ARG A 346 18.20 11.70 20.05
CA ARG A 346 19.34 12.51 20.55
C ARG A 346 18.96 13.48 21.66
N HIS A 347 17.75 13.39 22.20
CA HIS A 347 17.19 14.28 23.25
C HIS A 347 17.20 15.76 22.85
N GLN A 348 17.10 16.07 21.56
CA GLN A 348 17.00 17.42 21.00
C GLN A 348 15.52 17.82 20.88
N TRP A 349 14.84 17.95 22.04
CA TRP A 349 13.39 18.05 22.15
C TRP A 349 12.78 19.17 21.28
N ASP A 350 13.36 20.37 21.31
CA ASP A 350 12.87 21.51 20.51
C ASP A 350 12.99 21.24 19.00
N LEU A 351 14.07 20.60 18.58
CA LEU A 351 14.28 20.24 17.18
C LEU A 351 13.32 19.13 16.74
N ALA A 352 13.05 18.15 17.62
CA ALA A 352 12.07 17.10 17.38
C ALA A 352 10.66 17.70 17.18
N ARG A 353 10.22 18.60 18.10
CA ARG A 353 8.93 19.30 17.96
C ARG A 353 8.85 20.12 16.67
N LYS A 354 9.93 20.85 16.35
CA LYS A 354 9.98 21.64 15.12
C LYS A 354 9.75 20.76 13.88
N HIS A 355 10.52 19.70 13.74
CA HIS A 355 10.38 18.81 12.58
C HIS A 355 9.02 18.08 12.55
N ALA A 356 8.47 17.72 13.71
CA ALA A 356 7.13 17.16 13.80
C ALA A 356 6.05 18.15 13.33
N ALA A 357 6.15 19.42 13.73
CA ALA A 357 5.26 20.47 13.24
C ALA A 357 5.40 20.71 11.73
N ASP A 358 6.64 20.74 11.21
CA ASP A 358 6.91 20.86 9.78
C ASP A 358 6.28 19.67 8.99
N ALA A 359 6.36 18.43 9.52
CA ALA A 359 5.73 17.27 8.91
C ALA A 359 4.20 17.36 8.88
N ALA A 360 3.57 17.73 9.99
CA ALA A 360 2.13 17.90 10.08
C ALA A 360 1.63 19.03 9.16
N GLN A 361 2.40 20.10 9.00
CA GLN A 361 2.06 21.20 8.10
C GLN A 361 2.23 20.82 6.62
N ALA A 362 3.27 20.03 6.29
CA ALA A 362 3.54 19.62 4.93
C ALA A 362 2.44 18.70 4.36
N ASN A 363 1.87 17.81 5.19
CA ASN A 363 0.70 17.02 4.81
C ASN A 363 -0.26 16.81 5.99
N PRO A 364 -1.19 17.76 6.22
CA PRO A 364 -2.13 17.70 7.33
C PRO A 364 -3.24 16.64 7.17
N PHE A 365 -3.25 15.93 6.05
CA PHE A 365 -4.26 14.91 5.74
C PHE A 365 -3.70 13.49 5.73
N HIS A 366 -2.39 13.31 6.00
CA HIS A 366 -1.74 12.00 5.99
C HIS A 366 -1.71 11.40 7.40
N PRO A 367 -2.56 10.40 7.70
CA PRO A 367 -2.71 9.86 9.06
C PRO A 367 -1.39 9.38 9.66
N THR A 368 -0.61 8.58 8.93
CA THR A 368 0.68 8.06 9.42
C THR A 368 1.65 9.20 9.82
N PHE A 369 1.73 10.28 9.06
CA PHE A 369 2.61 11.41 9.41
C PHE A 369 2.07 12.22 10.57
N LEU A 370 0.75 12.41 10.66
CA LEU A 370 0.13 13.05 11.82
C LEU A 370 0.33 12.24 13.10
N ALA A 371 0.16 10.91 13.03
CA ALA A 371 0.42 10.03 14.18
C ALA A 371 1.88 10.12 14.62
N THR A 372 2.81 10.05 13.67
CA THR A 372 4.25 10.18 13.97
C THR A 372 4.57 11.56 14.54
N ALA A 373 4.05 12.62 13.95
CA ALA A 373 4.24 13.98 14.46
C ALA A 373 3.67 14.14 15.89
N GLY A 374 2.46 13.62 16.12
CA GLY A 374 1.84 13.60 17.45
C GLY A 374 2.70 12.86 18.47
N THR A 375 3.22 11.69 18.10
CA THR A 375 4.13 10.90 18.94
C THR A 375 5.42 11.67 19.27
N LEU A 376 6.04 12.30 18.28
CA LEU A 376 7.25 13.09 18.46
C LEU A 376 7.02 14.29 19.38
N ILE A 377 5.91 15.00 19.23
CA ILE A 377 5.55 16.18 20.04
C ILE A 377 5.26 15.74 21.46
N ALA A 378 4.44 14.71 21.68
CA ALA A 378 4.12 14.19 23.00
C ALA A 378 5.38 13.75 23.76
N ASN A 379 6.20 12.91 23.12
CA ASN A 379 7.44 12.40 23.71
C ASN A 379 8.51 13.50 23.91
N SER A 380 8.38 14.64 23.24
CA SER A 380 9.26 15.81 23.44
C SER A 380 8.75 16.76 24.51
N GLY A 381 7.72 16.40 25.27
CA GLY A 381 7.24 17.13 26.45
C GLY A 381 6.00 17.99 26.23
N ASP A 382 5.40 18.01 25.02
CA ASP A 382 4.09 18.63 24.78
C ASP A 382 3.03 17.55 24.55
N TRP A 383 2.65 16.91 25.67
CA TRP A 383 1.76 15.77 25.66
C TRP A 383 0.38 16.10 25.07
N GLU A 384 -0.21 17.22 25.48
CA GLU A 384 -1.55 17.62 25.06
C GLU A 384 -1.63 17.86 23.54
N GLN A 385 -0.70 18.61 22.97
CA GLN A 385 -0.64 18.87 21.54
C GLN A 385 -0.37 17.57 20.75
N GLY A 386 0.55 16.74 21.23
CA GLY A 386 0.86 15.47 20.59
C GLY A 386 -0.35 14.54 20.53
N MET A 387 -1.08 14.41 21.64
CA MET A 387 -2.29 13.59 21.72
C MET A 387 -3.44 14.14 20.84
N ALA A 388 -3.55 15.45 20.69
CA ALA A 388 -4.54 16.05 19.79
C ALA A 388 -4.28 15.64 18.32
N LEU A 389 -3.02 15.70 17.85
CA LEU A 389 -2.65 15.25 16.50
C LEU A 389 -2.85 13.75 16.30
N LEU A 390 -2.51 12.94 17.31
CA LEU A 390 -2.71 11.50 17.24
C LEU A 390 -4.20 11.15 17.11
N ARG A 391 -5.07 11.75 17.91
CA ARG A 391 -6.53 11.56 17.80
C ARG A 391 -7.07 11.99 16.45
N GLU A 392 -6.58 13.10 15.89
CA GLU A 392 -6.96 13.54 14.53
C GLU A 392 -6.51 12.54 13.46
N SER A 393 -5.32 11.98 13.57
CA SER A 393 -4.83 10.92 12.69
C SER A 393 -5.78 9.71 12.67
N LEU A 394 -6.19 9.22 13.84
CA LEU A 394 -7.10 8.08 13.96
C LEU A 394 -8.49 8.39 13.39
N ARG A 395 -8.96 9.63 13.57
CA ARG A 395 -10.24 10.08 13.01
C ARG A 395 -10.21 10.12 11.47
N LEU A 396 -9.07 10.48 10.87
CA LEU A 396 -8.92 10.56 9.42
C LEU A 396 -8.89 9.19 8.75
N ASN A 397 -8.29 8.19 9.37
CA ASN A 397 -8.21 6.84 8.82
C ASN A 397 -8.65 5.79 9.86
N PRO A 398 -9.89 5.31 9.83
CA PRO A 398 -10.36 4.24 10.72
C PRO A 398 -9.63 2.89 10.53
N LEU A 399 -8.89 2.73 9.41
CA LEU A 399 -8.12 1.52 9.09
C LEU A 399 -6.67 1.57 9.59
N HIS A 400 -6.36 2.52 10.50
CA HIS A 400 -5.02 2.71 11.05
C HIS A 400 -4.45 1.44 11.70
N PRO A 401 -3.10 1.27 11.70
CA PRO A 401 -2.44 0.17 12.40
C PRO A 401 -2.62 0.25 13.91
N GLY A 402 -2.73 -0.92 14.55
CA GLY A 402 -2.99 -1.01 16.00
C GLY A 402 -1.91 -0.37 16.88
N TYR A 403 -0.64 -0.30 16.44
CA TYR A 403 0.42 0.34 17.22
C TYR A 403 0.18 1.83 17.49
N MET A 404 -0.66 2.50 16.72
CA MET A 404 -1.03 3.90 16.96
C MET A 404 -1.80 4.09 18.28
N HIS A 405 -2.37 3.02 18.84
CA HIS A 405 -3.02 3.04 20.15
C HIS A 405 -2.04 3.03 21.35
N THR A 406 -0.73 2.88 21.10
CA THR A 406 0.29 2.79 22.18
C THR A 406 0.26 4.00 23.09
N LEU A 407 0.33 5.22 22.54
CA LEU A 407 0.30 6.44 23.35
C LEU A 407 -1.09 6.73 23.94
N LEU A 408 -2.17 6.26 23.29
CA LEU A 408 -3.52 6.39 23.86
C LEU A 408 -3.67 5.50 25.11
N ALA A 409 -3.19 4.27 25.07
CA ALA A 409 -3.17 3.39 26.22
C ALA A 409 -2.32 4.00 27.35
N GLN A 410 -1.13 4.52 27.02
CA GLN A 410 -0.26 5.21 27.98
C GLN A 410 -0.95 6.45 28.61
N ASP A 411 -1.62 7.28 27.80
CA ASP A 411 -2.39 8.45 28.25
C ASP A 411 -3.44 8.05 29.30
N ARG A 412 -4.17 6.96 29.05
CA ARG A 412 -5.18 6.44 29.97
C ARG A 412 -4.61 5.90 31.25
N ILE A 413 -3.49 5.17 31.20
CA ILE A 413 -2.76 4.72 32.40
C ILE A 413 -2.33 5.92 33.27
N MET A 414 -1.80 6.97 32.67
CA MET A 414 -1.30 8.13 33.41
C MET A 414 -2.41 8.93 34.14
N VAL A 415 -3.66 8.75 33.74
CA VAL A 415 -4.82 9.39 34.40
C VAL A 415 -5.68 8.39 35.19
N ASP A 416 -5.16 7.20 35.47
CA ASP A 416 -5.81 6.12 36.22
C ASP A 416 -7.17 5.66 35.62
N ASP A 417 -7.36 5.82 34.28
CA ASP A 417 -8.51 5.32 33.52
C ASP A 417 -8.21 3.93 32.95
N ASP A 418 -8.09 2.95 33.85
CA ASP A 418 -7.65 1.60 33.52
C ASP A 418 -8.56 0.85 32.55
N ALA A 419 -9.87 1.11 32.61
CA ALA A 419 -10.84 0.49 31.71
C ALA A 419 -10.63 0.99 30.25
N ALA A 420 -10.45 2.29 30.06
CA ALA A 420 -10.15 2.85 28.76
C ALA A 420 -8.73 2.43 28.32
N ALA A 421 -7.75 2.38 29.23
CA ALA A 421 -6.41 1.90 28.95
C ALA A 421 -6.40 0.47 28.39
N LEU A 422 -7.17 -0.44 29.02
CA LEU A 422 -7.29 -1.82 28.55
C LEU A 422 -7.95 -1.90 27.17
N ALA A 423 -8.97 -1.07 26.92
CA ALA A 423 -9.64 -1.00 25.61
C ALA A 423 -8.65 -0.58 24.51
N GLU A 424 -7.88 0.50 24.74
CA GLU A 424 -6.86 0.97 23.80
C GLU A 424 -5.73 -0.06 23.62
N ALA A 425 -5.20 -0.62 24.72
CA ALA A 425 -4.13 -1.61 24.69
C ALA A 425 -4.53 -2.90 23.95
N SER A 426 -5.81 -3.26 23.99
CA SER A 426 -6.36 -4.42 23.28
C SER A 426 -6.36 -4.26 21.76
N LEU A 427 -6.22 -3.05 21.24
CA LEU A 427 -6.12 -2.75 19.82
C LEU A 427 -4.65 -2.80 19.32
N ILE A 428 -3.67 -2.88 20.23
CA ILE A 428 -2.25 -2.95 19.88
C ILE A 428 -1.89 -4.38 19.45
N HIS A 429 -1.90 -4.62 18.15
CA HIS A 429 -1.55 -5.90 17.56
C HIS A 429 -0.20 -5.77 16.85
N SER A 430 0.88 -5.95 17.60
CA SER A 430 2.26 -5.92 17.09
C SER A 430 3.01 -7.14 17.60
N PRO A 431 3.03 -8.26 16.87
CA PRO A 431 3.71 -9.48 17.30
C PRO A 431 5.19 -9.24 17.61
N GLY A 432 5.63 -9.64 18.80
CA GLY A 432 7.01 -9.44 19.24
C GLY A 432 7.34 -8.04 19.76
N ALA A 433 6.34 -7.16 19.95
CA ALA A 433 6.50 -5.87 20.62
C ALA A 433 5.98 -5.93 22.07
N THR A 434 6.72 -5.33 22.97
CA THR A 434 6.41 -5.35 24.43
C THR A 434 5.24 -4.43 24.82
N TRP A 435 4.96 -3.39 24.06
CA TRP A 435 4.03 -2.32 24.45
C TRP A 435 2.58 -2.77 24.63
N GLY A 436 2.07 -3.62 23.74
CA GLY A 436 0.70 -4.14 23.83
C GLY A 436 0.48 -4.94 25.12
N PRO A 437 1.23 -6.05 25.33
CA PRO A 437 1.15 -6.82 26.57
C PRO A 437 1.41 -5.97 27.80
N LEU A 438 2.39 -5.04 27.76
CA LEU A 438 2.72 -4.18 28.89
C LEU A 438 1.54 -3.32 29.34
N PHE A 439 0.91 -2.58 28.43
CA PHE A 439 -0.20 -1.72 28.79
C PHE A 439 -1.46 -2.51 29.17
N ARG A 440 -1.67 -3.71 28.60
CA ARG A 440 -2.71 -4.62 29.09
C ARG A 440 -2.43 -5.09 30.51
N ALA A 441 -1.18 -5.48 30.82
CA ALA A 441 -0.79 -5.87 32.17
C ALA A 441 -1.02 -4.75 33.19
N MET A 442 -0.58 -3.53 32.86
CA MET A 442 -0.74 -2.35 33.73
C MET A 442 -2.21 -2.03 33.97
N ALA A 443 -3.02 -1.98 32.92
CA ALA A 443 -4.47 -1.71 33.03
C ALA A 443 -5.22 -2.79 33.80
N LEU A 444 -4.91 -4.07 33.58
CA LEU A 444 -5.49 -5.20 34.32
C LEU A 444 -5.11 -5.15 35.79
N ALA A 445 -3.86 -4.75 36.11
CA ALA A 445 -3.43 -4.57 37.52
C ALA A 445 -4.22 -3.46 38.21
N GLY A 446 -4.44 -2.31 37.53
CA GLY A 446 -5.28 -1.22 38.05
C GLY A 446 -6.73 -1.62 38.26
N LEU A 447 -7.29 -2.49 37.40
CA LEU A 447 -8.62 -3.06 37.56
C LEU A 447 -8.71 -4.18 38.60
N GLY A 448 -7.59 -4.58 39.23
CA GLY A 448 -7.54 -5.66 40.24
C GLY A 448 -7.54 -7.08 39.67
N HIS A 449 -7.41 -7.24 38.33
CA HIS A 449 -7.35 -8.53 37.66
C HIS A 449 -5.94 -9.13 37.69
N THR A 450 -5.39 -9.39 38.89
CA THR A 450 -3.99 -9.69 39.14
C THR A 450 -3.46 -10.92 38.35
N GLU A 451 -4.24 -11.99 38.23
CA GLU A 451 -3.79 -13.20 37.49
C GLU A 451 -3.66 -12.91 35.98
N GLN A 452 -4.62 -12.21 35.39
CA GLN A 452 -4.55 -11.83 33.99
C GLN A 452 -3.41 -10.84 33.74
N ALA A 453 -3.22 -9.89 34.63
CA ALA A 453 -2.12 -8.93 34.60
C ALA A 453 -0.75 -9.61 34.60
N ARG A 454 -0.56 -10.64 35.46
CA ARG A 454 0.68 -11.44 35.46
C ARG A 454 0.89 -12.21 34.16
N HIS A 455 -0.16 -12.79 33.60
CA HIS A 455 -0.05 -13.49 32.32
C HIS A 455 0.43 -12.57 31.18
N GLU A 456 -0.12 -11.36 31.08
CA GLU A 456 0.35 -10.37 30.12
C GLU A 456 1.79 -9.91 30.39
N MET A 457 2.18 -9.80 31.66
CA MET A 457 3.56 -9.48 32.03
C MET A 457 4.53 -10.62 31.71
N ASP A 458 4.12 -11.87 31.82
CA ASP A 458 4.92 -13.03 31.37
C ASP A 458 5.21 -12.96 29.88
N GLU A 459 4.27 -12.47 29.05
CA GLU A 459 4.51 -12.21 27.62
C GLU A 459 5.56 -11.10 27.43
N VAL A 460 5.51 -10.02 28.22
CA VAL A 460 6.53 -8.96 28.18
C VAL A 460 7.90 -9.53 28.47
N LEU A 461 8.04 -10.31 29.56
CA LEU A 461 9.30 -10.90 29.99
C LEU A 461 9.81 -12.02 29.05
N ALA A 462 8.92 -12.67 28.29
CA ALA A 462 9.31 -13.58 27.23
C ALA A 462 9.97 -12.88 26.05
N ILE A 463 9.58 -11.62 25.78
CA ILE A 463 10.15 -10.78 24.73
C ILE A 463 11.42 -10.07 25.23
N ASP A 464 11.37 -9.48 26.41
CA ASP A 464 12.48 -8.79 27.08
C ASP A 464 12.60 -9.25 28.55
N PRO A 465 13.44 -10.24 28.84
CA PRO A 465 13.65 -10.74 30.20
C PRO A 465 14.19 -9.70 31.18
N THR A 466 14.77 -8.61 30.67
CA THR A 466 15.39 -7.56 31.52
C THR A 466 14.48 -6.35 31.74
N PHE A 467 13.26 -6.39 31.21
CA PHE A 467 12.32 -5.27 31.24
C PHE A 467 12.12 -4.67 32.65
N LEU A 468 12.02 -5.50 33.66
CA LEU A 468 11.80 -5.07 35.06
C LEU A 468 13.08 -4.63 35.80
N ASP A 469 14.26 -4.77 35.19
CA ASP A 469 15.54 -4.38 35.83
C ASP A 469 15.62 -2.84 35.95
N ASP A 470 15.18 -2.11 34.92
CA ASP A 470 15.08 -0.65 34.93
C ASP A 470 13.81 -0.15 34.22
N PRO A 471 12.64 -0.24 34.89
CA PRO A 471 11.38 0.24 34.29
C PRO A 471 11.36 1.76 34.04
N VAL A 472 12.15 2.53 34.77
CA VAL A 472 12.26 3.98 34.58
C VAL A 472 12.89 4.27 33.22
N ALA A 473 14.00 3.61 32.88
CA ALA A 473 14.66 3.76 31.60
C ALA A 473 13.72 3.44 30.43
N THR A 474 12.85 2.44 30.57
CA THR A 474 11.87 2.09 29.55
C THR A 474 10.97 3.26 29.15
N PHE A 475 10.52 4.05 30.12
CA PHE A 475 9.64 5.20 29.87
C PHE A 475 10.38 6.52 29.63
N THR A 476 11.69 6.60 29.92
CA THR A 476 12.44 7.86 29.85
C THR A 476 13.48 7.90 28.74
N THR A 477 13.88 6.76 28.18
CA THR A 477 14.97 6.69 27.19
C THR A 477 14.75 7.61 25.99
N TYR A 478 13.50 7.72 25.47
CA TYR A 478 13.18 8.56 24.32
C TYR A 478 11.98 9.47 24.57
N THR A 479 11.76 9.84 25.84
CA THR A 479 10.64 10.70 26.21
C THR A 479 11.08 11.78 27.19
N ASN A 480 10.42 12.91 27.11
CA ASN A 480 10.57 14.02 28.05
C ASN A 480 9.29 14.13 28.91
N LEU A 481 8.95 13.04 29.58
CA LEU A 481 7.81 12.97 30.49
C LEU A 481 8.13 13.71 31.80
N THR A 482 7.10 14.24 32.44
CA THR A 482 7.23 14.85 33.76
C THR A 482 7.37 13.76 34.84
N ASP A 483 7.92 14.13 36.03
CA ASP A 483 8.02 13.21 37.18
C ASP A 483 6.65 12.65 37.60
N GLU A 484 5.57 13.46 37.47
CA GLU A 484 4.20 13.04 37.72
C GLU A 484 3.74 11.94 36.77
N GLN A 485 3.99 12.12 35.45
CA GLN A 485 3.65 11.13 34.42
C GLN A 485 4.42 9.82 34.60
N ILE A 486 5.73 9.92 34.87
CA ILE A 486 6.57 8.75 35.18
C ILE A 486 6.07 8.04 36.43
N GLY A 487 5.77 8.81 37.49
CA GLY A 487 5.23 8.27 38.77
C GLY A 487 3.90 7.53 38.55
N ALA A 488 3.03 8.04 37.68
CA ALA A 488 1.77 7.37 37.33
C ALA A 488 2.01 6.01 36.65
N LEU A 489 2.91 5.95 35.67
CA LEU A 489 3.27 4.70 35.01
C LEU A 489 3.88 3.68 35.96
N LEU A 490 4.80 4.11 36.81
CA LEU A 490 5.48 3.23 37.77
C LEU A 490 4.52 2.66 38.81
N ARG A 491 3.50 3.41 39.27
CA ARG A 491 2.47 2.90 40.21
C ARG A 491 1.74 1.69 39.64
N HIS A 492 1.43 1.66 38.34
CA HIS A 492 0.77 0.54 37.67
C HIS A 492 1.68 -0.67 37.47
N LEU A 493 3.00 -0.49 37.49
CA LEU A 493 3.98 -1.59 37.42
C LEU A 493 4.27 -2.23 38.78
N GLU A 494 4.10 -1.52 39.88
CA GLU A 494 4.45 -2.02 41.23
C GLU A 494 3.77 -3.36 41.56
N PRO A 495 2.46 -3.58 41.31
CA PRO A 495 1.79 -4.86 41.55
C PRO A 495 2.29 -6.03 40.71
N LEU A 496 3.02 -5.73 39.61
CA LEU A 496 3.49 -6.70 38.60
C LEU A 496 4.93 -7.16 38.88
N ARG A 497 5.64 -6.51 39.80
CA ARG A 497 6.99 -6.92 40.19
C ARG A 497 6.97 -8.27 40.92
N PRO A 498 7.92 -9.16 40.62
CA PRO A 498 8.08 -10.38 41.40
C PRO A 498 8.29 -10.03 42.88
N ALA A 499 7.65 -10.79 43.77
CA ALA A 499 7.91 -10.64 45.21
C ALA A 499 9.41 -10.79 45.47
N ALA A 500 9.99 -9.86 46.23
CA ALA A 500 11.40 -9.97 46.62
C ALA A 500 11.65 -11.36 47.22
N PRO A 501 12.72 -12.07 46.83
CA PRO A 501 13.04 -13.33 47.46
C PRO A 501 13.21 -13.12 48.97
N SER A 502 12.38 -13.82 49.74
CA SER A 502 12.37 -13.79 51.20
C SER A 502 13.65 -14.35 51.81
#